data_bdeadcd96cf271525ed5d87b946f3a1c
#
_entry.id   bdeadcd96cf271525ed5d87b946f3a1c
#
_cell.length_a   1.000
_cell.length_b   1.000
_cell.length_c   1.000
_cell.angle_alpha   90.00
_cell.angle_beta   90.00
_cell.angle_gamma   90.00
#
_symmetry.space_group_name_H-M   'P 1'
#
loop_
_entity.id
_entity.type
_entity.pdbx_description
1 polymer ?
#
loop_
_entity_poly.entity_id
_entity_poly.type
_entity_poly.pdbx_seq_one_letter_code
_entity_poly.pdbx_strand_id
1 'polypeptide(L)'
;MPRMHADELDIDESLVRRLLAERFPEWADRPLRRVEPDGTVHAIFRLGDDLAVRLPRREGRSEPGGREVEWLPRLADQVPFAIPVPVAQGGPTKEYPWWWDVHTWVDGETVPVDALDPIEAARDLARFVGALQRIDPAGAPAGRGVPLAALNDDFKSWLGTFNGDPRATSEWERALSAPPWDGPPVWAHGDLDVRNWLVRDGRISGVIDWGSMGVGDPAVDVMVAWKLHSAAARDAFREALPTDDATWERARGWVVWQSVAALAYYTPENNPALYHEAERWLELALAR
;
A
#
# COMPACT_ATOMS: atom_id res chain seq x y z
N MET A 1 -7.60 8.61 19.69
CA MET A 1 -7.20 7.18 19.70
C MET A 1 -5.93 7.00 20.52
N PRO A 2 -5.65 5.83 21.12
CA PRO A 2 -4.37 5.58 21.76
C PRO A 2 -3.24 5.72 20.73
N ARG A 3 -2.14 6.35 21.09
CA ARG A 3 -0.94 6.47 20.25
C ARG A 3 -0.41 5.06 19.96
N MET A 4 -0.16 4.74 18.70
CA MET A 4 0.49 3.46 18.32
C MET A 4 1.97 3.45 18.71
N HIS A 5 2.62 4.63 18.79
CA HIS A 5 4.01 4.80 19.16
C HIS A 5 4.16 5.98 20.13
N ALA A 6 5.10 5.87 21.08
CA ALA A 6 5.32 6.89 22.11
C ALA A 6 5.86 8.23 21.57
N ASP A 7 6.43 8.23 20.38
CA ASP A 7 7.06 9.36 19.69
C ASP A 7 6.13 10.06 18.67
N GLU A 8 4.85 9.69 18.62
CA GLU A 8 3.88 10.34 17.74
C GLU A 8 3.53 11.75 18.21
N LEU A 9 3.52 12.71 17.28
CA LEU A 9 2.93 14.04 17.52
C LEU A 9 1.41 13.95 17.59
N ASP A 10 0.85 14.80 18.44
CA ASP A 10 -0.58 15.01 18.53
C ASP A 10 -1.00 16.00 17.43
N ILE A 11 -1.66 15.47 16.39
CA ILE A 11 -2.07 16.23 15.21
C ILE A 11 -3.59 16.37 15.24
N ASP A 12 -4.06 17.56 15.59
CA ASP A 12 -5.46 17.90 15.64
C ASP A 12 -5.87 18.85 14.49
N GLU A 13 -7.15 19.06 14.33
CA GLU A 13 -7.72 19.96 13.32
C GLU A 13 -7.22 21.40 13.51
N SER A 14 -7.00 21.85 14.75
CA SER A 14 -6.58 23.20 15.04
C SER A 14 -5.14 23.47 14.58
N LEU A 15 -4.25 22.49 14.74
CA LEU A 15 -2.88 22.53 14.19
C LEU A 15 -2.93 22.62 12.66
N VAL A 16 -3.70 21.73 12.02
CA VAL A 16 -3.79 21.70 10.54
C VAL A 16 -4.33 23.00 10.00
N ARG A 17 -5.35 23.62 10.65
CA ARG A 17 -5.86 24.94 10.25
C ARG A 17 -4.80 26.04 10.34
N ARG A 18 -3.97 26.05 11.40
CA ARG A 18 -2.88 27.03 11.51
C ARG A 18 -1.82 26.83 10.43
N LEU A 19 -1.44 25.59 10.14
CA LEU A 19 -0.50 25.26 9.08
C LEU A 19 -1.02 25.70 7.69
N LEU A 20 -2.30 25.42 7.41
CA LEU A 20 -2.96 25.88 6.19
C LEU A 20 -2.99 27.41 6.10
N ALA A 21 -3.41 28.10 7.16
CA ALA A 21 -3.47 29.56 7.19
C ALA A 21 -2.09 30.22 6.98
N GLU A 22 -1.02 29.59 7.47
CA GLU A 22 0.36 30.10 7.30
C GLU A 22 0.88 29.87 5.87
N ARG A 23 0.60 28.70 5.27
CA ARG A 23 1.22 28.28 4.02
C ARG A 23 0.36 28.42 2.78
N PHE A 24 -0.97 28.25 2.96
CA PHE A 24 -1.97 28.23 1.89
C PHE A 24 -3.21 29.00 2.35
N PRO A 25 -3.10 30.33 2.54
CA PRO A 25 -4.19 31.15 3.09
C PRO A 25 -5.49 31.05 2.28
N GLU A 26 -5.41 30.75 0.98
CA GLU A 26 -6.56 30.51 0.10
C GLU A 26 -7.39 29.28 0.51
N TRP A 27 -6.84 28.39 1.32
CA TRP A 27 -7.53 27.18 1.80
C TRP A 27 -7.90 27.24 3.28
N ALA A 28 -7.52 28.31 3.99
CA ALA A 28 -7.68 28.41 5.45
C ALA A 28 -9.12 28.26 5.92
N ASP A 29 -10.08 28.78 5.13
CA ASP A 29 -11.51 28.79 5.47
C ASP A 29 -12.28 27.59 4.90
N ARG A 30 -11.61 26.68 4.18
CA ARG A 30 -12.28 25.48 3.65
C ARG A 30 -12.71 24.54 4.78
N PRO A 31 -13.84 23.83 4.63
CA PRO A 31 -14.21 22.75 5.56
C PRO A 31 -13.07 21.77 5.75
N LEU A 32 -12.72 21.47 7.00
CA LEU A 32 -11.66 20.52 7.35
C LEU A 32 -12.25 19.45 8.25
N ARG A 33 -12.02 18.18 7.96
CA ARG A 33 -12.53 17.06 8.74
C ARG A 33 -11.47 15.98 8.82
N ARG A 34 -11.20 15.46 10.01
CA ARG A 34 -10.32 14.30 10.19
C ARG A 34 -10.95 13.08 9.52
N VAL A 35 -10.13 12.28 8.85
CA VAL A 35 -10.54 11.00 8.25
C VAL A 35 -10.34 9.89 9.26
N GLU A 36 -11.37 9.08 9.50
CA GLU A 36 -11.35 7.94 10.41
C GLU A 36 -11.61 6.63 9.61
N PRO A 37 -10.95 5.52 9.91
CA PRO A 37 -9.85 5.39 10.87
C PRO A 37 -8.57 6.07 10.36
N ASP A 38 -7.76 6.54 11.31
CA ASP A 38 -6.46 7.15 10.99
C ASP A 38 -5.52 6.20 10.24
N GLY A 39 -4.73 6.73 9.31
CA GLY A 39 -3.61 6.02 8.72
C GLY A 39 -2.50 5.74 9.76
N THR A 40 -1.77 4.64 9.58
CA THR A 40 -0.67 4.25 10.47
C THR A 40 0.52 5.21 10.41
N VAL A 41 0.77 5.80 9.25
CA VAL A 41 1.93 6.67 8.97
C VAL A 41 1.56 8.14 9.01
N HIS A 42 0.37 8.50 8.51
CA HIS A 42 -0.09 9.87 8.38
C HIS A 42 -1.41 10.11 9.11
N ALA A 43 -1.55 11.30 9.71
CA ALA A 43 -2.85 11.86 10.01
C ALA A 43 -3.42 12.48 8.73
N ILE A 44 -4.66 12.13 8.38
CA ILE A 44 -5.31 12.54 7.14
C ILE A 44 -6.53 13.39 7.47
N PHE A 45 -6.63 14.54 6.80
CA PHE A 45 -7.77 15.43 6.92
C PHE A 45 -8.34 15.72 5.54
N ARG A 46 -9.64 15.52 5.36
CA ARG A 46 -10.34 15.98 4.15
C ARG A 46 -10.51 17.50 4.21
N LEU A 47 -10.10 18.19 3.15
CA LEU A 47 -10.14 19.63 3.02
C LEU A 47 -11.09 20.02 1.87
N GLY A 48 -12.27 20.52 2.22
CA GLY A 48 -13.36 20.67 1.26
C GLY A 48 -13.83 19.33 0.72
N ASP A 49 -14.22 19.31 -0.55
CA ASP A 49 -14.70 18.08 -1.21
C ASP A 49 -13.65 17.40 -2.06
N ASP A 50 -12.57 18.08 -2.42
CA ASP A 50 -11.63 17.71 -3.47
C ASP A 50 -10.18 17.55 -3.01
N LEU A 51 -9.83 17.85 -1.74
CA LEU A 51 -8.48 17.79 -1.24
C LEU A 51 -8.35 16.94 0.04
N ALA A 52 -7.13 16.44 0.26
CA ALA A 52 -6.69 15.77 1.48
C ALA A 52 -5.40 16.39 1.98
N VAL A 53 -5.30 16.71 3.26
CA VAL A 53 -4.07 17.12 3.94
C VAL A 53 -3.50 15.90 4.63
N ARG A 54 -2.23 15.56 4.36
CA ARG A 54 -1.51 14.40 4.89
C ARG A 54 -0.33 14.87 5.71
N LEU A 55 -0.33 14.59 7.01
CA LEU A 55 0.72 14.96 7.93
C LEU A 55 1.37 13.70 8.50
N PRO A 56 2.67 13.47 8.28
CA PRO A 56 3.41 12.43 8.98
C PRO A 56 3.21 12.50 10.49
N ARG A 57 3.07 11.36 11.14
CA ARG A 57 2.97 11.27 12.61
C ARG A 57 4.32 11.22 13.30
N ARG A 58 5.37 10.90 12.53
CA ARG A 58 6.74 10.65 13.01
C ARG A 58 7.76 11.19 12.03
N GLU A 59 8.99 11.39 12.52
CA GLU A 59 10.13 11.80 11.72
C GLU A 59 10.47 10.81 10.60
N GLY A 60 11.04 11.32 9.49
CA GLY A 60 11.56 10.51 8.38
C GLY A 60 10.49 9.94 7.43
N ARG A 61 9.26 10.47 7.49
CA ARG A 61 8.14 10.02 6.66
C ARG A 61 7.74 10.99 5.56
N SER A 62 8.43 12.12 5.45
CA SER A 62 8.20 13.13 4.42
C SER A 62 9.47 13.93 4.20
N GLU A 63 9.73 14.28 2.95
CA GLU A 63 10.86 15.08 2.50
C GLU A 63 10.43 16.04 1.39
N PRO A 64 11.15 17.17 1.18
CA PRO A 64 10.82 18.08 0.10
C PRO A 64 10.98 17.38 -1.25
N GLY A 65 9.94 17.49 -2.10
CA GLY A 65 9.98 16.89 -3.43
C GLY A 65 10.09 15.36 -3.42
N GLY A 66 9.56 14.71 -2.39
CA GLY A 66 9.63 13.25 -2.25
C GLY A 66 9.00 12.49 -3.42
N ARG A 67 9.26 11.18 -3.45
CA ARG A 67 8.90 10.30 -4.59
C ARG A 67 7.42 10.42 -5.02
N GLU A 68 6.48 10.55 -4.09
CA GLU A 68 5.07 10.73 -4.42
C GLU A 68 4.82 12.06 -5.14
N VAL A 69 5.48 13.15 -4.69
CA VAL A 69 5.36 14.49 -5.28
C VAL A 69 5.88 14.52 -6.72
N GLU A 70 6.95 13.80 -6.99
CA GLU A 70 7.55 13.75 -8.33
C GLU A 70 6.76 12.84 -9.29
N TRP A 71 6.30 11.67 -8.83
CA TRP A 71 5.87 10.61 -9.73
C TRP A 71 4.37 10.44 -9.84
N LEU A 72 3.58 10.66 -8.78
CA LEU A 72 2.13 10.48 -8.88
C LEU A 72 1.46 11.34 -9.96
N PRO A 73 1.87 12.61 -10.20
CA PRO A 73 1.32 13.37 -11.33
C PRO A 73 1.58 12.74 -12.71
N ARG A 74 2.68 12.00 -12.85
CA ARG A 74 3.06 11.33 -14.11
C ARG A 74 2.34 9.99 -14.27
N LEU A 75 1.98 9.33 -13.16
CA LEU A 75 1.32 8.03 -13.17
C LEU A 75 -0.21 8.16 -13.30
N ALA A 76 -0.80 9.25 -12.82
CA ALA A 76 -2.25 9.40 -12.68
C ALA A 76 -3.03 9.17 -13.97
N ASP A 77 -2.54 9.69 -15.10
CA ASP A 77 -3.21 9.56 -16.40
C ASP A 77 -2.93 8.19 -17.09
N GLN A 78 -2.07 7.36 -16.50
CA GLN A 78 -1.62 6.10 -17.09
C GLN A 78 -2.22 4.86 -16.42
N VAL A 79 -2.93 5.05 -15.30
CA VAL A 79 -3.59 3.96 -14.55
C VAL A 79 -5.11 4.07 -14.66
N PRO A 80 -5.85 2.94 -14.60
CA PRO A 80 -7.29 2.93 -14.84
C PRO A 80 -8.13 3.43 -13.65
N PHE A 81 -7.52 3.68 -12.49
CA PHE A 81 -8.19 4.12 -11.26
C PHE A 81 -7.67 5.46 -10.81
N ALA A 82 -8.51 6.20 -10.08
CA ALA A 82 -8.09 7.45 -9.46
C ALA A 82 -6.99 7.18 -8.43
N ILE A 83 -5.98 8.06 -8.40
CA ILE A 83 -4.91 8.04 -7.40
C ILE A 83 -4.75 9.42 -6.79
N PRO A 84 -4.25 9.55 -5.55
CA PRO A 84 -4.02 10.85 -4.94
C PRO A 84 -2.87 11.56 -5.66
N VAL A 85 -3.12 12.77 -6.18
CA VAL A 85 -2.09 13.58 -6.84
C VAL A 85 -1.69 14.73 -5.91
N PRO A 86 -0.39 14.89 -5.56
CA PRO A 86 0.10 16.03 -4.81
C PRO A 86 -0.19 17.34 -5.54
N VAL A 87 -0.80 18.29 -4.84
CA VAL A 87 -1.10 19.65 -5.36
C VAL A 87 -0.28 20.72 -4.66
N ALA A 88 0.14 20.48 -3.42
CA ALA A 88 1.00 21.39 -2.68
C ALA A 88 1.78 20.66 -1.57
N GLN A 89 2.88 21.27 -1.14
CA GLN A 89 3.69 20.77 -0.04
C GLN A 89 4.00 21.90 0.96
N GLY A 90 3.71 21.69 2.24
CA GLY A 90 4.05 22.58 3.33
C GLY A 90 5.33 22.17 4.02
N GLY A 91 6.21 23.13 4.30
CA GLY A 91 7.46 22.88 5.02
C GLY A 91 7.30 22.89 6.54
N PRO A 92 8.38 22.54 7.27
CA PRO A 92 8.43 22.58 8.72
C PRO A 92 8.10 23.96 9.29
N THR A 93 7.45 23.97 10.46
CA THR A 93 7.19 25.16 11.27
C THR A 93 7.66 24.93 12.71
N LYS A 94 7.49 25.93 13.59
CA LYS A 94 7.79 25.75 15.02
C LYS A 94 6.84 24.77 15.71
N GLU A 95 5.61 24.65 15.22
CA GLU A 95 4.57 23.81 15.79
C GLU A 95 4.55 22.39 15.19
N TYR A 96 5.04 22.26 13.95
CA TYR A 96 5.09 20.99 13.24
C TYR A 96 6.41 20.88 12.48
N PRO A 97 7.33 19.99 12.88
CA PRO A 97 8.73 20.02 12.43
C PRO A 97 9.01 19.28 11.12
N TRP A 98 7.99 18.71 10.48
CA TRP A 98 8.16 17.87 9.28
C TRP A 98 7.50 18.49 8.05
N TRP A 99 7.85 17.99 6.88
CA TRP A 99 7.14 18.27 5.63
C TRP A 99 5.77 17.59 5.66
N TRP A 100 4.79 18.18 5.01
CA TRP A 100 3.43 17.67 4.88
C TRP A 100 2.86 18.03 3.52
N ASP A 101 1.88 17.24 3.03
CA ASP A 101 1.40 17.32 1.67
C ASP A 101 -0.11 17.58 1.61
N VAL A 102 -0.53 18.27 0.55
CA VAL A 102 -1.93 18.37 0.15
C VAL A 102 -2.08 17.64 -1.17
N HIS A 103 -2.98 16.67 -1.21
CA HIS A 103 -3.26 15.83 -2.38
C HIS A 103 -4.69 16.04 -2.85
N THR A 104 -4.99 15.64 -4.10
CA THR A 104 -6.38 15.48 -4.53
C THR A 104 -7.06 14.41 -3.67
N TRP A 105 -8.33 14.63 -3.32
CA TRP A 105 -9.15 13.62 -2.68
C TRP A 105 -9.54 12.57 -3.71
N VAL A 106 -9.43 11.29 -3.35
CA VAL A 106 -9.93 10.18 -4.16
C VAL A 106 -11.25 9.71 -3.57
N ASP A 107 -12.32 9.80 -4.35
CA ASP A 107 -13.65 9.36 -3.92
C ASP A 107 -13.79 7.85 -3.92
N GLY A 108 -14.48 7.35 -2.91
CA GLY A 108 -14.75 5.93 -2.69
C GLY A 108 -14.67 5.59 -1.21
N GLU A 109 -14.98 4.34 -0.89
CA GLU A 109 -14.97 3.82 0.46
C GLU A 109 -14.07 2.59 0.55
N THR A 110 -13.40 2.39 1.67
CA THR A 110 -12.78 1.09 1.98
C THR A 110 -13.87 0.13 2.43
N VAL A 111 -13.92 -1.04 1.82
CA VAL A 111 -14.89 -2.09 2.16
C VAL A 111 -14.15 -3.40 2.47
N PRO A 112 -14.72 -4.29 3.29
CA PRO A 112 -14.18 -5.63 3.44
C PRO A 112 -14.10 -6.34 2.08
N VAL A 113 -13.06 -7.13 1.84
CA VAL A 113 -12.88 -7.84 0.56
C VAL A 113 -14.07 -8.74 0.22
N ASP A 114 -14.71 -9.32 1.23
CA ASP A 114 -15.88 -10.20 1.07
C ASP A 114 -17.17 -9.44 0.63
N ALA A 115 -17.15 -8.09 0.63
CA ALA A 115 -18.22 -7.25 0.09
C ALA A 115 -18.11 -7.02 -1.43
N LEU A 116 -16.99 -7.44 -2.05
CA LEU A 116 -16.76 -7.31 -3.48
C LEU A 116 -17.12 -8.60 -4.22
N ASP A 117 -17.50 -8.48 -5.50
CA ASP A 117 -17.42 -9.62 -6.40
C ASP A 117 -15.95 -9.98 -6.62
N PRO A 118 -15.49 -11.15 -6.17
CA PRO A 118 -14.07 -11.47 -6.18
C PRO A 118 -13.47 -11.61 -7.58
N ILE A 119 -14.28 -12.02 -8.57
CA ILE A 119 -13.84 -12.17 -9.97
C ILE A 119 -13.67 -10.80 -10.62
N GLU A 120 -14.63 -9.90 -10.41
CA GLU A 120 -14.55 -8.53 -10.94
C GLU A 120 -13.43 -7.74 -10.27
N ALA A 121 -13.25 -7.88 -8.95
CA ALA A 121 -12.13 -7.28 -8.22
C ALA A 121 -10.77 -7.80 -8.75
N ALA A 122 -10.67 -9.11 -9.03
CA ALA A 122 -9.47 -9.71 -9.63
C ALA A 122 -9.14 -9.11 -11.00
N ARG A 123 -10.15 -8.96 -11.87
CA ARG A 123 -9.99 -8.35 -13.19
C ARG A 123 -9.60 -6.86 -13.10
N ASP A 124 -10.23 -6.14 -12.17
CA ASP A 124 -9.92 -4.73 -11.93
C ASP A 124 -8.46 -4.56 -11.48
N LEU A 125 -8.00 -5.35 -10.51
CA LEU A 125 -6.63 -5.31 -10.02
C LEU A 125 -5.62 -5.78 -11.07
N ALA A 126 -5.93 -6.83 -11.82
CA ALA A 126 -5.08 -7.29 -12.93
C ALA A 126 -4.88 -6.20 -13.99
N ARG A 127 -5.95 -5.47 -14.34
CA ARG A 127 -5.90 -4.32 -15.26
C ARG A 127 -5.05 -3.19 -14.70
N PHE A 128 -5.17 -2.88 -13.40
CA PHE A 128 -4.39 -1.86 -12.73
C PHE A 128 -2.90 -2.22 -12.69
N VAL A 129 -2.55 -3.41 -12.20
CA VAL A 129 -1.17 -3.91 -12.15
C VAL A 129 -0.56 -3.95 -13.55
N GLY A 130 -1.30 -4.46 -14.54
CA GLY A 130 -0.83 -4.49 -15.92
C GLY A 130 -0.65 -3.10 -16.54
N ALA A 131 -1.42 -2.10 -16.11
CA ALA A 131 -1.21 -0.71 -16.53
C ALA A 131 0.09 -0.15 -15.96
N LEU A 132 0.32 -0.32 -14.65
CA LEU A 132 1.57 0.09 -14.00
C LEU A 132 2.80 -0.53 -14.67
N GLN A 133 2.79 -1.84 -14.90
CA GLN A 133 3.91 -2.56 -15.49
C GLN A 133 4.27 -2.11 -16.93
N ARG A 134 3.36 -1.43 -17.63
CA ARG A 134 3.60 -0.89 -18.99
C ARG A 134 4.17 0.51 -19.01
N ILE A 135 4.19 1.21 -17.87
CA ILE A 135 4.73 2.57 -17.78
C ILE A 135 6.26 2.52 -17.91
N ASP A 136 6.82 3.44 -18.69
CA ASP A 136 8.27 3.54 -18.85
C ASP A 136 8.97 3.72 -17.49
N PRO A 137 9.87 2.81 -17.09
CA PRO A 137 10.58 2.88 -15.82
C PRO A 137 11.76 3.87 -15.81
N ALA A 138 12.05 4.56 -16.91
CA ALA A 138 13.21 5.42 -17.02
C ALA A 138 13.23 6.53 -15.95
N GLY A 139 14.32 6.58 -15.17
CA GLY A 139 14.50 7.54 -14.08
C GLY A 139 13.67 7.24 -12.81
N ALA A 140 12.88 6.17 -12.79
CA ALA A 140 12.05 5.81 -11.64
C ALA A 140 12.88 5.38 -10.42
N PRO A 141 12.43 5.66 -9.19
CA PRO A 141 13.08 5.19 -7.98
C PRO A 141 12.87 3.67 -7.79
N ALA A 142 13.82 3.02 -7.15
CA ALA A 142 13.61 1.63 -6.71
C ALA A 142 12.43 1.58 -5.73
N GLY A 143 11.53 0.61 -5.94
CA GLY A 143 10.37 0.35 -5.10
C GLY A 143 10.58 -0.81 -4.14
N ARG A 144 9.45 -1.28 -3.55
CA ARG A 144 9.44 -2.44 -2.65
C ARG A 144 9.75 -3.76 -3.36
N GLY A 145 9.62 -3.83 -4.69
CA GLY A 145 9.85 -5.02 -5.50
C GLY A 145 11.33 -5.45 -5.56
N VAL A 146 11.94 -5.72 -4.40
CA VAL A 146 13.30 -6.24 -4.30
C VAL A 146 13.32 -7.76 -4.53
N PRO A 147 14.46 -8.36 -4.90
CA PRO A 147 14.59 -9.82 -4.95
C PRO A 147 14.27 -10.46 -3.60
N LEU A 148 13.50 -11.56 -3.57
CA LEU A 148 13.10 -12.24 -2.32
C LEU A 148 14.32 -12.64 -1.46
N ALA A 149 15.45 -12.96 -2.08
CA ALA A 149 16.67 -13.30 -1.36
C ALA A 149 17.15 -12.19 -0.41
N ALA A 150 16.88 -10.91 -0.75
CA ALA A 150 17.22 -9.78 0.10
C ALA A 150 16.35 -9.70 1.38
N LEU A 151 15.23 -10.40 1.42
CA LEU A 151 14.27 -10.42 2.53
C LEU A 151 14.44 -11.66 3.45
N ASN A 152 15.40 -12.53 3.14
CA ASN A 152 15.51 -13.82 3.81
C ASN A 152 15.86 -13.71 5.30
N ASP A 153 16.70 -12.77 5.68
CA ASP A 153 17.11 -12.61 7.08
C ASP A 153 15.95 -12.03 7.92
N ASP A 154 15.19 -11.07 7.36
CA ASP A 154 13.99 -10.54 7.99
C ASP A 154 12.94 -11.64 8.18
N PHE A 155 12.69 -12.45 7.14
CA PHE A 155 11.76 -13.56 7.20
C PHE A 155 12.12 -14.54 8.32
N LYS A 156 13.38 -14.97 8.41
CA LYS A 156 13.85 -15.88 9.44
C LYS A 156 13.73 -15.30 10.85
N SER A 157 14.06 -14.01 10.99
CA SER A 157 13.96 -13.30 12.26
C SER A 157 12.52 -13.27 12.74
N TRP A 158 11.57 -12.91 11.88
CA TRP A 158 10.14 -12.82 12.23
C TRP A 158 9.52 -14.20 12.49
N LEU A 159 9.87 -15.21 11.69
CA LEU A 159 9.37 -16.58 11.91
C LEU A 159 9.78 -17.13 13.28
N GLY A 160 10.91 -16.70 13.83
CA GLY A 160 11.36 -17.03 15.18
C GLY A 160 10.58 -16.35 16.32
N THR A 161 9.78 -15.32 16.04
CA THR A 161 9.05 -14.55 17.07
C THR A 161 7.70 -15.14 17.45
N PHE A 162 7.14 -16.01 16.61
CA PHE A 162 5.90 -16.73 16.88
C PHE A 162 6.07 -18.20 16.47
N ASN A 163 5.21 -19.09 16.98
CA ASN A 163 5.23 -20.52 16.61
C ASN A 163 4.70 -20.68 15.16
N GLY A 164 5.52 -20.21 14.20
CA GLY A 164 5.18 -20.19 12.80
C GLY A 164 4.91 -21.59 12.23
N ASP A 165 3.98 -21.67 11.30
CA ASP A 165 3.67 -22.92 10.58
C ASP A 165 4.91 -23.37 9.78
N PRO A 166 5.41 -24.61 9.98
CA PRO A 166 6.55 -25.15 9.21
C PRO A 166 6.33 -25.11 7.70
N ARG A 167 5.08 -25.13 7.25
CA ARG A 167 4.73 -25.00 5.83
C ARG A 167 5.17 -23.65 5.27
N ALA A 168 5.16 -22.57 6.10
CA ALA A 168 5.61 -21.25 5.68
C ALA A 168 7.09 -21.26 5.28
N THR A 169 7.96 -21.98 6.02
CA THR A 169 9.37 -22.17 5.66
C THR A 169 9.50 -22.87 4.31
N SER A 170 8.76 -23.97 4.13
CA SER A 170 8.82 -24.74 2.88
C SER A 170 8.36 -23.95 1.65
N GLU A 171 7.28 -23.13 1.80
CA GLU A 171 6.82 -22.27 0.69
C GLU A 171 7.77 -21.10 0.44
N TRP A 172 8.39 -20.54 1.49
CA TRP A 172 9.43 -19.52 1.34
C TRP A 172 10.65 -20.04 0.59
N GLU A 173 11.19 -21.23 0.98
CA GLU A 173 12.31 -21.88 0.31
C GLU A 173 12.01 -22.18 -1.16
N ARG A 174 10.77 -22.57 -1.46
CA ARG A 174 10.33 -22.78 -2.83
C ARG A 174 10.31 -21.46 -3.62
N ALA A 175 9.73 -20.41 -3.05
CA ALA A 175 9.72 -19.10 -3.69
C ALA A 175 11.15 -18.58 -3.95
N LEU A 176 12.08 -18.81 -3.01
CA LEU A 176 13.50 -18.49 -3.19
C LEU A 176 14.18 -19.34 -4.30
N SER A 177 13.66 -20.53 -4.56
CA SER A 177 14.19 -21.42 -5.62
C SER A 177 13.66 -21.05 -7.01
N ALA A 178 12.61 -20.22 -7.09
CA ALA A 178 12.12 -19.73 -8.37
C ALA A 178 13.16 -18.82 -9.03
N PRO A 179 13.32 -18.87 -10.36
CA PRO A 179 14.19 -17.96 -11.07
C PRO A 179 13.94 -16.51 -10.66
N PRO A 180 14.97 -15.72 -10.36
CA PRO A 180 14.79 -14.29 -10.07
C PRO A 180 14.28 -13.56 -11.30
N TRP A 181 13.68 -12.39 -11.08
CA TRP A 181 13.30 -11.52 -12.19
C TRP A 181 14.55 -11.02 -12.90
N ASP A 182 14.67 -11.30 -14.18
CA ASP A 182 15.80 -10.91 -15.06
C ASP A 182 15.38 -9.93 -16.18
N GLY A 183 14.08 -9.57 -16.22
CA GLY A 183 13.56 -8.56 -17.12
C GLY A 183 13.85 -7.13 -16.66
N PRO A 184 13.49 -6.12 -17.47
CA PRO A 184 13.54 -4.74 -17.03
C PRO A 184 12.68 -4.53 -15.77
N PRO A 185 13.11 -3.67 -14.82
CA PRO A 185 12.28 -3.36 -13.67
C PRO A 185 10.97 -2.71 -14.12
N VAL A 186 9.86 -3.06 -13.49
CA VAL A 186 8.53 -2.51 -13.81
C VAL A 186 8.00 -1.69 -12.66
N TRP A 187 7.13 -0.71 -12.95
CA TRP A 187 6.43 0.04 -11.92
C TRP A 187 5.52 -0.88 -11.10
N ALA A 188 5.56 -0.69 -9.81
CA ALA A 188 4.71 -1.35 -8.84
C ALA A 188 4.22 -0.35 -7.78
N HIS A 189 3.02 -0.58 -7.25
CA HIS A 189 2.52 0.10 -6.07
C HIS A 189 3.30 -0.34 -4.82
N GLY A 190 3.61 -1.62 -4.73
CA GLY A 190 4.42 -2.21 -3.68
C GLY A 190 3.67 -2.53 -2.39
N ASP A 191 2.43 -2.09 -2.24
CA ASP A 191 1.59 -2.35 -1.06
C ASP A 191 0.10 -2.47 -1.42
N LEU A 192 -0.21 -3.21 -2.48
CA LEU A 192 -1.60 -3.46 -2.88
C LEU A 192 -2.30 -4.33 -1.83
N ASP A 193 -3.26 -3.72 -1.16
CA ASP A 193 -4.01 -4.30 -0.05
C ASP A 193 -5.45 -3.77 -0.05
N VAL A 194 -6.40 -4.51 0.51
CA VAL A 194 -7.81 -4.11 0.56
C VAL A 194 -8.03 -2.76 1.24
N ARG A 195 -7.18 -2.38 2.16
CA ARG A 195 -7.23 -1.08 2.85
C ARG A 195 -6.81 0.09 1.96
N ASN A 196 -6.11 -0.21 0.85
CA ASN A 196 -5.59 0.75 -0.11
C ASN A 196 -6.42 0.82 -1.39
N TRP A 197 -7.52 0.05 -1.48
CA TRP A 197 -8.50 0.16 -2.58
C TRP A 197 -9.71 0.96 -2.13
N LEU A 198 -10.13 1.87 -2.95
CA LEU A 198 -11.40 2.57 -2.77
C LEU A 198 -12.43 2.02 -3.75
N VAL A 199 -13.62 1.82 -3.24
CA VAL A 199 -14.73 1.20 -3.96
C VAL A 199 -15.85 2.23 -4.14
N ARG A 200 -16.40 2.27 -5.34
CA ARG A 200 -17.62 3.02 -5.67
C ARG A 200 -18.48 2.16 -6.59
N ASP A 201 -19.79 2.13 -6.32
CA ASP A 201 -20.76 1.34 -7.08
C ASP A 201 -20.39 -0.16 -7.18
N GLY A 202 -19.82 -0.72 -6.10
CA GLY A 202 -19.42 -2.12 -6.03
C GLY A 202 -18.14 -2.48 -6.82
N ARG A 203 -17.42 -1.52 -7.37
CA ARG A 203 -16.19 -1.70 -8.15
C ARG A 203 -15.02 -0.92 -7.57
N ILE A 204 -13.80 -1.44 -7.73
CA ILE A 204 -12.59 -0.69 -7.40
C ILE A 204 -12.50 0.54 -8.30
N SER A 205 -12.41 1.72 -7.70
CA SER A 205 -12.40 3.02 -8.39
C SER A 205 -11.17 3.85 -8.08
N GLY A 206 -10.46 3.56 -7.00
CA GLY A 206 -9.27 4.30 -6.59
C GLY A 206 -8.25 3.43 -5.87
N VAL A 207 -6.98 3.86 -5.89
CA VAL A 207 -5.86 3.22 -5.16
C VAL A 207 -5.08 4.31 -4.44
N ILE A 208 -4.89 4.13 -3.12
CA ILE A 208 -4.22 5.08 -2.22
C ILE A 208 -3.01 4.43 -1.54
N ASP A 209 -2.24 5.23 -0.80
CA ASP A 209 -1.04 4.82 -0.03
C ASP A 209 0.12 4.34 -0.92
N TRP A 210 0.70 5.28 -1.66
CA TRP A 210 1.78 5.04 -2.63
C TRP A 210 3.19 5.11 -2.04
N GLY A 211 3.34 5.12 -0.72
CA GLY A 211 4.63 5.26 -0.05
C GLY A 211 5.66 4.16 -0.38
N SER A 212 5.21 2.99 -0.86
CA SER A 212 6.06 1.86 -1.26
C SER A 212 6.33 1.77 -2.77
N MET A 213 5.78 2.71 -3.55
CA MET A 213 5.87 2.67 -5.01
C MET A 213 7.29 2.79 -5.55
N GLY A 214 7.48 2.28 -6.73
CA GLY A 214 8.73 2.39 -7.51
C GLY A 214 8.88 1.21 -8.45
N VAL A 215 10.07 1.05 -9.01
CA VAL A 215 10.33 -0.03 -9.97
C VAL A 215 11.04 -1.21 -9.32
N GLY A 216 10.73 -2.42 -9.81
CA GLY A 216 11.33 -3.65 -9.31
C GLY A 216 10.76 -4.92 -9.95
N ASP A 217 10.79 -6.01 -9.20
CA ASP A 217 10.19 -7.30 -9.56
C ASP A 217 8.65 -7.17 -9.56
N PRO A 218 7.96 -7.52 -10.67
CA PRO A 218 6.50 -7.49 -10.76
C PRO A 218 5.78 -8.34 -9.71
N ALA A 219 6.44 -9.34 -9.16
CA ALA A 219 5.88 -10.26 -8.19
C ALA A 219 5.29 -9.55 -6.95
N VAL A 220 5.82 -8.38 -6.57
CA VAL A 220 5.36 -7.62 -5.40
C VAL A 220 3.91 -7.16 -5.52
N ASP A 221 3.42 -6.81 -6.72
CA ASP A 221 2.02 -6.45 -6.91
C ASP A 221 1.15 -7.64 -7.36
N VAL A 222 1.74 -8.64 -8.02
CA VAL A 222 1.05 -9.89 -8.38
C VAL A 222 0.57 -10.64 -7.13
N MET A 223 1.22 -10.48 -5.98
CA MET A 223 0.79 -11.08 -4.71
C MET A 223 -0.65 -10.73 -4.31
N VAL A 224 -1.21 -9.61 -4.83
CA VAL A 224 -2.58 -9.17 -4.55
C VAL A 224 -3.63 -10.23 -4.90
N ALA A 225 -3.32 -11.14 -5.83
CA ALA A 225 -4.21 -12.24 -6.22
C ALA A 225 -4.59 -13.14 -5.02
N TRP A 226 -3.75 -13.28 -4.02
CA TRP A 226 -4.05 -14.06 -2.81
C TRP A 226 -4.89 -13.28 -1.78
N LYS A 227 -4.89 -11.95 -1.86
CA LYS A 227 -5.65 -11.08 -0.94
C LYS A 227 -7.15 -10.99 -1.27
N LEU A 228 -7.58 -11.60 -2.37
CA LEU A 228 -8.99 -11.68 -2.80
C LEU A 228 -9.75 -12.85 -2.16
N HIS A 229 -9.13 -13.64 -1.29
CA HIS A 229 -9.72 -14.74 -0.52
C HIS A 229 -10.44 -15.82 -1.35
N SER A 230 -10.15 -15.92 -2.65
CA SER A 230 -10.83 -16.84 -3.56
C SER A 230 -9.86 -17.47 -4.57
N ALA A 231 -9.90 -18.79 -4.70
CA ALA A 231 -9.13 -19.49 -5.73
C ALA A 231 -9.58 -19.07 -7.14
N ALA A 232 -10.90 -18.98 -7.35
CA ALA A 232 -11.44 -18.53 -8.63
C ALA A 232 -11.02 -17.09 -8.98
N ALA A 233 -10.90 -16.21 -7.98
CA ALA A 233 -10.38 -14.86 -8.18
C ALA A 233 -8.88 -14.87 -8.56
N ARG A 234 -8.07 -15.74 -7.93
CA ARG A 234 -6.66 -15.92 -8.34
C ARG A 234 -6.52 -16.37 -9.77
N ASP A 235 -7.36 -17.33 -10.19
CA ASP A 235 -7.37 -17.81 -11.58
C ASP A 235 -7.78 -16.69 -12.54
N ALA A 236 -8.84 -15.94 -12.22
CA ALA A 236 -9.30 -14.81 -13.02
C ALA A 236 -8.25 -13.68 -13.11
N PHE A 237 -7.51 -13.42 -12.02
CA PHE A 237 -6.40 -12.46 -12.02
C PHE A 237 -5.29 -12.92 -12.96
N ARG A 238 -4.87 -14.19 -12.86
CA ARG A 238 -3.81 -14.77 -13.68
C ARG A 238 -4.18 -14.85 -15.16
N GLU A 239 -5.45 -15.08 -15.46
CA GLU A 239 -5.99 -15.05 -16.83
C GLU A 239 -5.95 -13.62 -17.40
N ALA A 240 -6.35 -12.63 -16.61
CA ALA A 240 -6.42 -11.22 -17.02
C ALA A 240 -5.04 -10.54 -17.09
N LEU A 241 -4.07 -10.99 -16.28
CA LEU A 241 -2.68 -10.55 -16.30
C LEU A 241 -1.78 -11.78 -16.52
N PRO A 242 -1.48 -12.15 -17.78
CA PRO A 242 -0.60 -13.26 -18.08
C PRO A 242 0.75 -13.11 -17.37
N THR A 243 1.02 -14.04 -16.46
CA THR A 243 2.18 -14.02 -15.57
C THR A 243 2.89 -15.37 -15.68
N ASP A 244 4.21 -15.37 -15.87
CA ASP A 244 5.00 -16.60 -15.90
C ASP A 244 5.00 -17.30 -14.53
N ASP A 245 5.29 -18.62 -14.55
CA ASP A 245 5.25 -19.44 -13.35
C ASP A 245 6.26 -18.97 -12.29
N ALA A 246 7.42 -18.47 -12.70
CA ALA A 246 8.45 -18.00 -11.78
C ALA A 246 8.01 -16.73 -11.05
N THR A 247 7.41 -15.78 -11.76
CA THR A 247 6.82 -14.56 -11.15
C THR A 247 5.67 -14.93 -10.23
N TRP A 248 4.83 -15.91 -10.61
CA TRP A 248 3.74 -16.40 -9.78
C TRP A 248 4.22 -17.03 -8.46
N GLU A 249 5.28 -17.87 -8.51
CA GLU A 249 5.88 -18.46 -7.31
C GLU A 249 6.56 -17.39 -6.42
N ARG A 250 7.24 -16.40 -7.02
CA ARG A 250 7.78 -15.28 -6.25
C ARG A 250 6.69 -14.42 -5.60
N ALA A 251 5.56 -14.20 -6.30
CA ALA A 251 4.42 -13.49 -5.74
C ALA A 251 3.82 -14.22 -4.53
N ARG A 252 3.73 -15.55 -4.58
CA ARG A 252 3.35 -16.37 -3.42
C ARG A 252 4.33 -16.19 -2.27
N GLY A 253 5.64 -16.16 -2.55
CA GLY A 253 6.68 -15.84 -1.56
C GLY A 253 6.47 -14.48 -0.90
N TRP A 254 6.10 -13.46 -1.67
CA TRP A 254 5.74 -12.14 -1.14
C TRP A 254 4.55 -12.19 -0.18
N VAL A 255 3.51 -12.98 -0.50
CA VAL A 255 2.38 -13.19 0.43
C VAL A 255 2.84 -13.83 1.73
N VAL A 256 3.64 -14.89 1.65
CA VAL A 256 4.18 -15.59 2.84
C VAL A 256 5.02 -14.62 3.68
N TRP A 257 5.92 -13.86 3.06
CA TRP A 257 6.76 -12.88 3.75
C TRP A 257 5.93 -11.82 4.46
N GLN A 258 4.95 -11.22 3.75
CA GLN A 258 4.11 -10.16 4.31
C GLN A 258 3.22 -10.68 5.45
N SER A 259 2.69 -11.90 5.31
CA SER A 259 1.89 -12.53 6.36
C SER A 259 2.72 -12.79 7.61
N VAL A 260 3.93 -13.34 7.46
CA VAL A 260 4.84 -13.61 8.58
C VAL A 260 5.26 -12.30 9.26
N ALA A 261 5.58 -11.25 8.50
CA ALA A 261 5.88 -9.92 9.03
C ALA A 261 4.72 -9.35 9.85
N ALA A 262 3.50 -9.45 9.32
CA ALA A 262 2.31 -8.98 10.01
C ALA A 262 2.03 -9.76 11.30
N LEU A 263 2.12 -11.08 11.27
CA LEU A 263 1.91 -11.96 12.44
C LEU A 263 3.01 -11.80 13.51
N ALA A 264 4.22 -11.41 13.12
CA ALA A 264 5.28 -11.10 14.06
C ALA A 264 5.09 -9.76 14.79
N TYR A 265 4.38 -8.81 14.15
CA TYR A 265 4.20 -7.46 14.67
C TYR A 265 2.82 -7.22 15.30
N TYR A 266 1.76 -7.74 14.69
CA TYR A 266 0.39 -7.58 15.16
C TYR A 266 -0.05 -8.76 16.00
N THR A 267 -0.94 -8.49 16.96
CA THR A 267 -1.56 -9.49 17.81
C THR A 267 -3.07 -9.27 17.83
N PRO A 268 -3.87 -10.26 18.29
CA PRO A 268 -5.30 -10.07 18.47
C PRO A 268 -5.68 -8.88 19.37
N GLU A 269 -4.75 -8.44 20.25
CA GLU A 269 -4.98 -7.34 21.18
C GLU A 269 -4.66 -5.97 20.57
N ASN A 270 -3.58 -5.87 19.75
CA ASN A 270 -3.14 -4.57 19.23
C ASN A 270 -3.75 -4.22 17.86
N ASN A 271 -4.00 -5.22 16.99
CA ASN A 271 -4.68 -5.03 15.71
C ASN A 271 -5.33 -6.35 15.24
N PRO A 272 -6.48 -6.74 15.82
CA PRO A 272 -7.15 -8.01 15.50
C PRO A 272 -7.51 -8.15 14.01
N ALA A 273 -7.91 -7.08 13.37
CA ALA A 273 -8.31 -7.13 11.96
C ALA A 273 -7.13 -7.54 11.06
N LEU A 274 -5.99 -6.88 11.19
CA LEU A 274 -4.83 -7.19 10.36
C LEU A 274 -4.17 -8.51 10.74
N TYR A 275 -4.23 -8.90 12.03
CA TYR A 275 -3.78 -10.21 12.49
C TYR A 275 -4.55 -11.34 11.79
N HIS A 276 -5.88 -11.31 11.82
CA HIS A 276 -6.71 -12.33 11.19
C HIS A 276 -6.60 -12.32 9.66
N GLU A 277 -6.46 -11.16 9.05
CA GLU A 277 -6.20 -11.08 7.62
C GLU A 277 -4.85 -11.73 7.24
N ALA A 278 -3.81 -11.49 8.03
CA ALA A 278 -2.50 -12.10 7.79
C ALA A 278 -2.52 -13.63 7.96
N GLU A 279 -3.25 -14.16 8.95
CA GLU A 279 -3.50 -15.60 9.08
C GLU A 279 -4.18 -16.16 7.82
N ARG A 280 -5.21 -15.47 7.33
CA ARG A 280 -5.96 -15.89 6.13
C ARG A 280 -5.09 -15.85 4.86
N TRP A 281 -4.30 -14.80 4.66
CA TRP A 281 -3.38 -14.73 3.52
C TRP A 281 -2.34 -15.84 3.55
N LEU A 282 -1.79 -16.12 4.75
CA LEU A 282 -0.82 -17.20 4.92
C LEU A 282 -1.45 -18.55 4.54
N GLU A 283 -2.62 -18.89 5.09
CA GLU A 283 -3.31 -20.13 4.75
C GLU A 283 -3.61 -20.26 3.26
N LEU A 284 -4.03 -19.17 2.59
CA LEU A 284 -4.27 -19.15 1.16
C LEU A 284 -2.97 -19.33 0.34
N ALA A 285 -1.84 -18.82 0.83
CA ALA A 285 -0.55 -19.04 0.19
C ALA A 285 -0.02 -20.46 0.41
N LEU A 286 -0.36 -21.09 1.54
CA LEU A 286 0.01 -22.47 1.87
C LEU A 286 -0.89 -23.53 1.20
N ALA A 287 -2.12 -23.16 0.83
CA ALA A 287 -3.03 -24.02 0.07
C ALA A 287 -2.58 -24.11 -1.40
N ARG A 288 -2.61 -25.33 -1.98
CA ARG A 288 -2.24 -25.61 -3.38
C ARG A 288 -3.46 -25.99 -4.17
#